data_168199d0cc11a2caf6dcf0a58b17d70b
#
_entry.id   168199d0cc11a2caf6dcf0a58b17d70b
#
_cell.length_a   1.000
_cell.length_b   1.000
_cell.length_c   1.000
_cell.angle_alpha   90.00
_cell.angle_beta   90.00
_cell.angle_gamma   90.00
#
_symmetry.space_group_name_H-M   'P 1'
#
loop_
_entity.id
_entity.type
_entity.pdbx_description
1 polymer ?
#
loop_
_entity_poly.entity_id
_entity_poly.type
_entity_poly.pdbx_seq_one_letter_code
_entity_poly.pdbx_strand_id
1 'polypeptide(L)'
;MKDIRQQITVGIVCLVWLALALLTGEALSPAPLRLFSAAGTTVAIVALAYERSLWQWKLVRRFTGIPLLHGTWRGEVVTSVIREDGDPVPPIPAVLHVVQSASRVSVSLFTADSVSTSTHASLLRGDDGRWCLRWQFTNQPRPGARQRSQRHRGVAELWIGAVPGEGLSGEYFTDRRTYGELTFVEWSPRRYGSASTALAATDFALVAPYAAS
;
A
#
# COMPACT_ATOMS: atom_id res chain seq x y z
N MET A 1 14.10 6.32 -5.61
CA MET A 1 14.35 7.75 -5.32
C MET A 1 14.20 7.90 -3.81
N LYS A 2 15.31 8.09 -3.08
CA LYS A 2 15.30 8.43 -1.66
C LYS A 2 14.59 9.77 -1.51
N ASP A 3 13.73 9.86 -0.54
CA ASP A 3 12.76 10.93 -0.35
C ASP A 3 13.44 12.28 -0.16
N ILE A 4 13.42 13.10 -1.19
CA ILE A 4 13.88 14.50 -1.14
C ILE A 4 13.25 15.22 0.06
N ARG A 5 12.00 14.89 0.42
CA ARG A 5 11.33 15.45 1.60
C ARG A 5 12.03 15.10 2.91
N GLN A 6 12.51 13.87 3.10
CA GLN A 6 13.25 13.49 4.30
C GLN A 6 14.59 14.23 4.39
N GLN A 7 15.29 14.37 3.27
CA GLN A 7 16.56 15.11 3.22
C GLN A 7 16.34 16.60 3.51
N ILE A 8 15.27 17.19 2.96
CA ILE A 8 14.88 18.57 3.23
C ILE A 8 14.54 18.76 4.71
N THR A 9 13.74 17.86 5.30
CA THR A 9 13.35 17.95 6.71
C THR A 9 14.56 17.87 7.64
N VAL A 10 15.45 16.90 7.41
CA VAL A 10 16.71 16.79 8.17
C VAL A 10 17.57 18.04 7.99
N GLY A 11 17.71 18.54 6.76
CA GLY A 11 18.46 19.77 6.47
C GLY A 11 17.89 21.00 7.19
N ILE A 12 16.57 21.17 7.19
CA ILE A 12 15.89 22.27 7.90
C ILE A 12 16.13 22.18 9.41
N VAL A 13 15.99 20.99 10.00
CA VAL A 13 16.21 20.79 11.44
C VAL A 13 17.66 21.13 11.80
N CYS A 14 18.65 20.70 11.02
CA CYS A 14 20.04 21.03 11.23
C CYS A 14 20.33 22.53 11.09
N LEU A 15 19.72 23.20 10.08
CA LEU A 15 19.87 24.65 9.86
C LEU A 15 19.23 25.47 10.99
N VAL A 16 18.03 25.12 11.43
CA VAL A 16 17.35 25.79 12.54
C VAL A 16 18.16 25.63 13.82
N TRP A 17 18.69 24.44 14.05
CA TRP A 17 19.53 24.19 15.22
C TRP A 17 20.85 24.99 15.18
N LEU A 18 21.52 25.03 14.02
CA LEU A 18 22.74 25.84 13.84
C LEU A 18 22.46 27.34 14.04
N ALA A 19 21.36 27.84 13.50
CA ALA A 19 20.92 29.22 13.67
C ALA A 19 20.66 29.56 15.15
N LEU A 20 19.96 28.70 15.87
CA LEU A 20 19.75 28.86 17.31
C LEU A 20 21.04 28.85 18.12
N ALA A 21 21.95 27.93 17.81
CA ALA A 21 23.26 27.88 18.45
C ALA A 21 24.09 29.16 18.23
N LEU A 22 24.03 29.74 17.04
CA LEU A 22 24.67 31.01 16.70
C LEU A 22 24.01 32.22 17.35
N LEU A 23 22.70 32.25 17.48
CA LEU A 23 21.93 33.36 18.06
C LEU A 23 22.05 33.41 19.60
N THR A 24 22.18 32.26 20.25
CA THR A 24 22.31 32.21 21.73
C THR A 24 23.69 32.57 22.21
N GLY A 25 24.67 32.67 21.32
CA GLY A 25 26.07 33.05 21.70
C GLY A 25 26.72 32.08 22.69
N GLU A 26 26.04 30.95 23.00
CA GLU A 26 26.67 29.94 23.83
C GLU A 26 27.81 29.31 23.06
N ALA A 27 29.02 29.44 23.63
CA ALA A 27 30.17 28.74 23.15
C ALA A 27 29.80 27.28 22.96
N LEU A 28 30.09 26.73 21.79
CA LEU A 28 29.83 25.33 21.43
C LEU A 28 30.53 24.39 22.42
N SER A 29 30.00 24.34 23.63
CA SER A 29 30.43 23.36 24.64
C SER A 29 30.13 21.98 24.07
N PRO A 30 31.05 21.02 24.11
CA PRO A 30 30.81 19.69 23.54
C PRO A 30 29.67 18.91 24.24
N ALA A 31 29.28 19.29 25.46
CA ALA A 31 28.27 18.58 26.22
C ALA A 31 26.83 18.78 25.69
N PRO A 32 26.29 20.00 25.49
CA PRO A 32 24.97 20.18 24.89
C PRO A 32 24.92 19.66 23.44
N LEU A 33 25.98 19.83 22.66
CA LEU A 33 26.08 19.32 21.31
C LEU A 33 25.93 17.80 21.26
N ARG A 34 26.53 17.06 22.19
CA ARG A 34 26.41 15.61 22.32
C ARG A 34 24.98 15.20 22.71
N LEU A 35 24.37 15.92 23.64
CA LEU A 35 22.96 15.64 24.07
C LEU A 35 21.98 15.86 22.94
N PHE A 36 22.08 16.95 22.21
CA PHE A 36 21.23 17.23 21.03
C PHE A 36 21.46 16.25 19.89
N SER A 37 22.70 15.88 19.62
CA SER A 37 23.03 14.86 18.62
C SER A 37 22.46 13.50 19.02
N ALA A 38 22.59 13.09 20.27
CA ALA A 38 22.02 11.86 20.80
C ALA A 38 20.48 11.86 20.71
N ALA A 39 19.83 12.96 21.12
CA ALA A 39 18.38 13.11 21.03
C ALA A 39 17.89 13.05 19.57
N GLY A 40 18.51 13.80 18.67
CA GLY A 40 18.18 13.77 17.24
C GLY A 40 18.36 12.39 16.62
N THR A 41 19.45 11.70 16.95
CA THR A 41 19.70 10.33 16.48
C THR A 41 18.64 9.37 17.02
N THR A 42 18.28 9.48 18.30
CA THR A 42 17.24 8.65 18.92
C THR A 42 15.89 8.87 18.23
N VAL A 43 15.49 10.12 18.01
CA VAL A 43 14.24 10.44 17.28
C VAL A 43 14.25 9.87 15.87
N ALA A 44 15.37 9.99 15.15
CA ALA A 44 15.52 9.45 13.80
C ALA A 44 15.40 7.90 13.78
N ILE A 45 16.01 7.21 14.74
CA ILE A 45 15.93 5.75 14.88
C ILE A 45 14.50 5.34 15.19
N VAL A 46 13.84 6.00 16.14
CA VAL A 46 12.45 5.70 16.50
C VAL A 46 11.51 5.96 15.33
N ALA A 47 11.66 7.07 14.60
CA ALA A 47 10.87 7.37 13.42
C ALA A 47 11.08 6.33 12.31
N LEU A 48 12.31 5.89 12.08
CA LEU A 48 12.62 4.82 11.12
C LEU A 48 12.04 3.48 11.54
N ALA A 49 12.13 3.13 12.81
CA ALA A 49 11.56 1.92 13.37
C ALA A 49 10.01 1.95 13.29
N TYR A 50 9.40 3.10 13.58
CA TYR A 50 7.96 3.31 13.40
C TYR A 50 7.55 3.12 11.95
N GLU A 51 8.20 3.81 11.02
CA GLU A 51 7.91 3.72 9.57
C GLU A 51 8.00 2.28 9.07
N ARG A 52 8.97 1.51 9.58
CA ARG A 52 9.27 0.18 9.06
C ARG A 52 8.45 -0.93 9.72
N SER A 53 8.22 -0.87 11.02
CA SER A 53 7.72 -2.01 11.79
C SER A 53 6.76 -1.67 12.92
N LEU A 54 7.02 -0.62 13.72
CA LEU A 54 6.24 -0.38 14.95
C LEU A 54 4.78 -0.03 14.67
N TRP A 55 4.49 0.61 13.55
CA TRP A 55 3.12 0.93 13.13
C TRP A 55 2.22 -0.30 13.00
N GLN A 56 2.80 -1.49 12.77
CA GLN A 56 2.05 -2.76 12.66
C GLN A 56 1.61 -3.32 14.01
N TRP A 57 2.18 -2.85 15.10
CA TRP A 57 1.83 -3.36 16.42
C TRP A 57 0.37 -3.04 16.75
N LYS A 58 -0.33 -4.02 17.33
CA LYS A 58 -1.76 -3.89 17.68
C LYS A 58 -2.05 -2.64 18.49
N LEU A 59 -1.19 -2.35 19.48
CA LEU A 59 -1.34 -1.18 20.33
C LEU A 59 -1.24 0.12 19.52
N VAL A 60 -0.25 0.24 18.66
CA VAL A 60 -0.04 1.44 17.81
C VAL A 60 -1.20 1.62 16.86
N ARG A 61 -1.66 0.54 16.20
CA ARG A 61 -2.81 0.59 15.29
C ARG A 61 -4.11 0.99 15.98
N ARG A 62 -4.29 0.58 17.23
CA ARG A 62 -5.46 0.99 18.02
C ARG A 62 -5.52 2.52 18.20
N PHE A 63 -4.38 3.19 18.34
CA PHE A 63 -4.31 4.65 18.44
C PHE A 63 -4.37 5.36 17.09
N THR A 64 -3.72 4.81 16.07
CA THR A 64 -3.65 5.45 14.74
C THR A 64 -4.87 5.14 13.87
N GLY A 65 -5.56 4.03 14.15
CA GLY A 65 -6.68 3.54 13.34
C GLY A 65 -6.29 3.07 11.93
N ILE A 66 -4.99 2.99 11.60
CA ILE A 66 -4.51 2.60 10.27
C ILE A 66 -4.73 1.09 10.05
N PRO A 67 -5.48 0.68 9.03
CA PRO A 67 -5.68 -0.74 8.74
C PRO A 67 -4.40 -1.40 8.23
N LEU A 68 -4.18 -2.64 8.61
CA LEU A 68 -3.08 -3.45 8.11
C LEU A 68 -3.50 -4.20 6.85
N LEU A 69 -3.07 -3.70 5.71
CA LEU A 69 -3.33 -4.33 4.40
C LEU A 69 -2.10 -5.07 3.86
N HIS A 70 -0.94 -4.88 4.50
CA HIS A 70 0.31 -5.50 4.09
C HIS A 70 0.19 -7.02 3.98
N GLY A 71 0.60 -7.57 2.84
CA GLY A 71 0.54 -9.01 2.56
C GLY A 71 -0.02 -9.31 1.19
N THR A 72 -0.57 -10.50 1.07
CA THR A 72 -1.17 -11.01 -0.16
C THR A 72 -2.64 -11.32 0.06
N TRP A 73 -3.47 -10.85 -0.86
CA TRP A 73 -4.90 -11.06 -0.87
C TRP A 73 -5.28 -11.90 -2.08
N ARG A 74 -6.21 -12.83 -1.91
CA ARG A 74 -6.81 -13.61 -3.00
C ARG A 74 -8.25 -13.20 -3.20
N GLY A 75 -8.65 -13.19 -4.46
CA GLY A 75 -10.00 -12.81 -4.83
C GLY A 75 -10.18 -12.89 -6.33
N GLU A 76 -11.06 -12.07 -6.85
CA GLU A 76 -11.44 -12.09 -8.24
C GLU A 76 -11.66 -10.68 -8.82
N VAL A 77 -11.61 -10.62 -10.13
CA VAL A 77 -11.91 -9.46 -10.96
C VAL A 77 -13.08 -9.82 -11.85
N VAL A 78 -14.16 -9.07 -11.75
CA VAL A 78 -15.28 -9.10 -12.70
C VAL A 78 -15.11 -7.92 -13.65
N THR A 79 -15.18 -8.16 -14.96
CA THR A 79 -14.92 -7.12 -15.98
C THR A 79 -16.16 -6.88 -16.85
N SER A 80 -16.30 -5.64 -17.33
CA SER A 80 -17.32 -5.26 -18.31
C SER A 80 -17.06 -5.76 -19.74
N VAL A 81 -15.93 -6.44 -19.95
CA VAL A 81 -15.57 -6.96 -21.27
C VAL A 81 -16.50 -8.10 -21.66
N ILE A 82 -17.08 -8.02 -22.85
CA ILE A 82 -17.86 -9.07 -23.49
C ILE A 82 -16.94 -9.82 -24.47
N ARG A 83 -17.04 -11.14 -24.48
CA ARG A 83 -16.30 -11.99 -25.43
C ARG A 83 -16.86 -11.88 -26.84
N GLU A 84 -16.12 -12.37 -27.80
CA GLU A 84 -16.54 -12.39 -29.22
C GLU A 84 -17.82 -13.21 -29.47
N ASP A 85 -18.10 -14.20 -28.62
CA ASP A 85 -19.31 -15.00 -28.62
C ASP A 85 -20.54 -14.29 -28.03
N GLY A 86 -20.36 -13.08 -27.49
CA GLY A 86 -21.42 -12.28 -26.85
C GLY A 86 -21.59 -12.55 -25.36
N ASP A 87 -20.87 -13.51 -24.81
CA ASP A 87 -20.95 -13.86 -23.39
C ASP A 87 -20.03 -12.96 -22.52
N PRO A 88 -20.41 -12.67 -21.27
CA PRO A 88 -19.53 -11.97 -20.34
C PRO A 88 -18.31 -12.84 -20.00
N VAL A 89 -17.19 -12.18 -19.76
CA VAL A 89 -16.00 -12.86 -19.24
C VAL A 89 -16.31 -13.36 -17.82
N PRO A 90 -16.07 -14.65 -17.51
CA PRO A 90 -16.28 -15.15 -16.15
C PRO A 90 -15.33 -14.46 -15.16
N PRO A 91 -15.66 -14.47 -13.85
CA PRO A 91 -14.78 -13.92 -12.83
C PRO A 91 -13.35 -14.45 -12.96
N ILE A 92 -12.39 -13.55 -12.96
CA ILE A 92 -10.96 -13.84 -13.19
C ILE A 92 -10.28 -13.97 -11.84
N PRO A 93 -9.74 -15.15 -11.47
CA PRO A 93 -8.97 -15.29 -10.23
C PRO A 93 -7.79 -14.30 -10.21
N ALA A 94 -7.66 -13.60 -9.10
CA ALA A 94 -6.69 -12.54 -8.96
C ALA A 94 -5.98 -12.59 -7.60
N VAL A 95 -4.73 -12.11 -7.60
CA VAL A 95 -3.90 -11.97 -6.41
C VAL A 95 -3.45 -10.52 -6.29
N LEU A 96 -3.76 -9.90 -5.16
CA LEU A 96 -3.36 -8.53 -4.84
C LEU A 96 -2.23 -8.57 -3.81
N HIS A 97 -1.06 -8.05 -4.18
CA HIS A 97 0.03 -7.80 -3.24
C HIS A 97 -0.01 -6.36 -2.77
N VAL A 98 -0.09 -6.17 -1.47
CA VAL A 98 -0.01 -4.85 -0.84
C VAL A 98 1.27 -4.77 -0.02
N VAL A 99 2.13 -3.82 -0.35
CA VAL A 99 3.30 -3.45 0.44
C VAL A 99 3.00 -2.14 1.14
N GLN A 100 2.96 -2.16 2.45
CA GLN A 100 2.57 -1.02 3.27
C GLN A 100 3.63 -0.73 4.32
N SER A 101 3.92 0.54 4.52
CA SER A 101 4.61 1.11 5.68
C SER A 101 3.68 2.11 6.37
N ALA A 102 4.14 2.79 7.42
CA ALA A 102 3.32 3.78 8.12
C ALA A 102 2.79 4.89 7.19
N SER A 103 3.62 5.34 6.25
CA SER A 103 3.33 6.49 5.38
C SER A 103 3.13 6.15 3.90
N ARG A 104 3.37 4.91 3.48
CA ARG A 104 3.35 4.50 2.07
C ARG A 104 2.62 3.20 1.85
N VAL A 105 1.98 3.12 0.71
CA VAL A 105 1.40 1.89 0.21
C VAL A 105 1.75 1.73 -1.26
N SER A 106 1.99 0.50 -1.69
CA SER A 106 2.10 0.13 -3.11
C SER A 106 1.34 -1.17 -3.35
N VAL A 107 0.80 -1.28 -4.55
CA VAL A 107 -0.12 -2.35 -4.93
C VAL A 107 0.36 -3.00 -6.22
N SER A 108 0.30 -4.32 -6.27
CA SER A 108 0.47 -5.09 -7.50
C SER A 108 -0.64 -6.12 -7.59
N LEU A 109 -1.39 -6.09 -8.69
CA LEU A 109 -2.47 -7.03 -9.00
C LEU A 109 -1.99 -8.01 -10.07
N PHE A 110 -2.15 -9.28 -9.82
CA PHE A 110 -1.74 -10.37 -10.70
C PHE A 110 -2.95 -11.17 -11.12
N THR A 111 -3.06 -11.42 -12.40
CA THR A 111 -3.96 -12.40 -12.98
C THR A 111 -3.17 -13.45 -13.76
N ALA A 112 -3.83 -14.44 -14.35
CA ALA A 112 -3.17 -15.39 -15.23
C ALA A 112 -2.48 -14.70 -16.41
N ASP A 113 -3.11 -13.67 -16.98
CA ASP A 113 -2.71 -13.04 -18.24
C ASP A 113 -1.91 -11.75 -18.08
N SER A 114 -1.89 -11.12 -16.91
CA SER A 114 -1.29 -9.80 -16.75
C SER A 114 -0.82 -9.48 -15.33
N VAL A 115 0.00 -8.44 -15.25
CA VAL A 115 0.42 -7.81 -14.00
C VAL A 115 0.11 -6.32 -14.07
N SER A 116 -0.64 -5.81 -13.10
CA SER A 116 -0.88 -4.38 -12.90
C SER A 116 -0.05 -3.90 -11.71
N THR A 117 0.80 -2.91 -11.93
CA THR A 117 1.64 -2.34 -10.86
C THR A 117 1.23 -0.89 -10.62
N SER A 118 1.09 -0.51 -9.35
CA SER A 118 0.76 0.86 -8.98
C SER A 118 1.88 1.82 -9.36
N THR A 119 1.51 2.93 -9.99
CA THR A 119 2.37 4.10 -10.20
C THR A 119 2.24 5.09 -9.06
N HIS A 120 1.05 5.15 -8.46
CA HIS A 120 0.73 5.87 -7.24
C HIS A 120 -0.31 5.09 -6.46
N ALA A 121 -0.19 5.06 -5.15
CA ALA A 121 -1.20 4.45 -4.28
C ALA A 121 -1.32 5.24 -2.98
N SER A 122 -2.52 5.30 -2.43
CA SER A 122 -2.83 5.98 -1.18
C SER A 122 -3.90 5.22 -0.41
N LEU A 123 -3.80 5.30 0.92
CA LEU A 123 -4.80 4.80 1.85
C LEU A 123 -5.49 6.03 2.44
N LEU A 124 -6.77 6.19 2.15
CA LEU A 124 -7.56 7.35 2.51
C LEU A 124 -8.66 6.96 3.49
N ARG A 125 -8.98 7.83 4.41
CA ARG A 125 -10.14 7.68 5.27
C ARG A 125 -11.24 8.61 4.77
N GLY A 126 -12.39 8.04 4.42
CA GLY A 126 -13.55 8.82 4.01
C GLY A 126 -14.20 9.57 5.18
N ASP A 127 -15.06 10.51 4.87
CA ASP A 127 -15.82 11.28 5.87
C ASP A 127 -16.78 10.39 6.69
N ASP A 128 -17.18 9.27 6.11
CA ASP A 128 -17.97 8.21 6.76
C ASP A 128 -17.14 7.32 7.70
N GLY A 129 -15.83 7.60 7.82
CA GLY A 129 -14.89 6.87 8.66
C GLY A 129 -14.34 5.58 8.04
N ARG A 130 -14.82 5.14 6.88
CA ARG A 130 -14.32 3.96 6.18
C ARG A 130 -12.98 4.25 5.53
N TRP A 131 -12.16 3.22 5.41
CA TRP A 131 -10.89 3.29 4.71
C TRP A 131 -11.04 2.84 3.26
N CYS A 132 -10.37 3.55 2.37
CA CYS A 132 -10.30 3.25 0.93
C CYS A 132 -8.83 3.17 0.50
N LEU A 133 -8.46 2.05 -0.11
CA LEU A 133 -7.21 1.88 -0.82
C LEU A 133 -7.43 2.28 -2.29
N ARG A 134 -6.85 3.41 -2.69
CA ARG A 134 -6.96 3.94 -4.06
C ARG A 134 -5.60 3.91 -4.74
N TRP A 135 -5.54 3.44 -6.00
CA TRP A 135 -4.28 3.47 -6.74
C TRP A 135 -4.47 3.66 -8.24
N GLN A 136 -3.49 4.31 -8.83
CA GLN A 136 -3.30 4.36 -10.27
C GLN A 136 -2.35 3.23 -10.68
N PHE A 137 -2.61 2.55 -11.78
CA PHE A 137 -1.81 1.43 -12.23
C PHE A 137 -1.47 1.46 -13.71
N THR A 138 -0.41 0.74 -14.05
CA THR A 138 -0.11 0.32 -15.41
C THR A 138 -0.23 -1.19 -15.50
N ASN A 139 -1.09 -1.67 -16.37
CA ASN A 139 -1.24 -3.10 -16.67
C ASN A 139 -0.26 -3.50 -17.77
N GLN A 140 0.43 -4.62 -17.56
CA GLN A 140 1.36 -5.24 -18.50
C GLN A 140 0.91 -6.67 -18.76
N PRO A 141 0.30 -6.94 -19.93
CA PRO A 141 -0.05 -8.30 -20.33
C PRO A 141 1.20 -9.14 -20.56
N ARG A 142 1.10 -10.43 -20.21
CA ARG A 142 2.15 -11.42 -20.51
C ARG A 142 2.29 -11.56 -22.04
N PRO A 143 3.44 -12.02 -22.56
CA PRO A 143 3.68 -12.13 -24.00
C PRO A 143 2.56 -12.83 -24.76
N GLY A 144 2.07 -13.97 -24.26
CA GLY A 144 0.98 -14.74 -24.88
C GLY A 144 -0.40 -14.08 -24.85
N ALA A 145 -0.60 -13.07 -23.98
CA ALA A 145 -1.87 -12.35 -23.87
C ALA A 145 -1.86 -11.00 -24.65
N ARG A 146 -0.73 -10.57 -25.17
CA ARG A 146 -0.58 -9.23 -25.81
C ARG A 146 -1.45 -9.03 -27.04
N GLN A 147 -1.78 -10.08 -27.77
CA GLN A 147 -2.68 -9.99 -28.92
C GLN A 147 -4.11 -9.67 -28.50
N ARG A 148 -4.55 -10.19 -27.34
CA ARG A 148 -5.91 -10.00 -26.80
C ARG A 148 -6.01 -8.78 -25.90
N SER A 149 -4.93 -8.39 -25.24
CA SER A 149 -4.91 -7.28 -24.31
C SER A 149 -3.63 -6.47 -24.47
N GLN A 150 -3.78 -5.21 -24.83
CA GLN A 150 -2.65 -4.28 -24.92
C GLN A 150 -2.35 -3.67 -23.53
N ARG A 151 -1.14 -3.11 -23.38
CA ARG A 151 -0.78 -2.33 -22.20
C ARG A 151 -1.74 -1.15 -22.04
N HIS A 152 -2.23 -0.96 -20.84
CA HIS A 152 -3.16 0.11 -20.49
C HIS A 152 -2.93 0.64 -19.09
N ARG A 153 -3.56 1.76 -18.78
CA ARG A 153 -3.54 2.40 -17.46
C ARG A 153 -4.94 2.42 -16.88
N GLY A 154 -5.00 2.53 -15.57
CA GLY A 154 -6.29 2.64 -14.90
C GLY A 154 -6.15 3.17 -13.48
N VAL A 155 -7.31 3.32 -12.87
CA VAL A 155 -7.48 3.65 -11.45
C VAL A 155 -8.33 2.55 -10.83
N ALA A 156 -8.03 2.20 -9.60
CA ALA A 156 -8.85 1.28 -8.83
C ALA A 156 -9.02 1.80 -7.40
N GLU A 157 -10.15 1.46 -6.82
CA GLU A 157 -10.52 1.79 -5.45
C GLU A 157 -11.05 0.54 -4.76
N LEU A 158 -10.53 0.24 -3.57
CA LEU A 158 -11.02 -0.83 -2.72
C LEU A 158 -11.39 -0.27 -1.37
N TRP A 159 -12.64 -0.43 -1.03
CA TRP A 159 -13.14 -0.15 0.30
C TRP A 159 -12.82 -1.32 1.22
N ILE A 160 -12.39 -0.98 2.42
CA ILE A 160 -12.10 -1.94 3.46
C ILE A 160 -13.41 -2.21 4.19
N GLY A 161 -13.84 -3.45 4.24
CA GLY A 161 -15.10 -3.83 4.87
C GLY A 161 -15.20 -3.33 6.30
N ALA A 162 -16.38 -2.88 6.67
CA ALA A 162 -16.65 -2.36 8.01
C ALA A 162 -16.71 -3.48 9.05
N VAL A 163 -16.99 -4.71 8.60
CA VAL A 163 -17.14 -5.90 9.45
C VAL A 163 -15.97 -6.86 9.19
N PRO A 164 -15.41 -7.51 10.22
CA PRO A 164 -14.43 -8.58 10.03
C PRO A 164 -14.96 -9.65 9.08
N GLY A 165 -14.16 -10.02 8.09
CA GLY A 165 -14.53 -11.02 7.08
C GLY A 165 -15.10 -10.48 5.77
N GLU A 166 -15.51 -9.21 5.69
CA GLU A 166 -15.97 -8.61 4.43
C GLU A 166 -14.86 -8.41 3.40
N GLY A 167 -13.59 -8.44 3.81
CA GLY A 167 -12.47 -8.30 2.90
C GLY A 167 -12.32 -6.90 2.31
N LEU A 168 -11.88 -6.86 1.05
CA LEU A 168 -11.70 -5.64 0.26
C LEU A 168 -12.62 -5.75 -0.96
N SER A 169 -13.44 -4.75 -1.21
CA SER A 169 -14.31 -4.70 -2.39
C SER A 169 -14.35 -3.32 -3.00
N GLY A 170 -14.52 -3.25 -4.31
CA GLY A 170 -14.58 -1.98 -5.01
C GLY A 170 -14.51 -2.14 -6.51
N GLU A 171 -14.02 -1.11 -7.19
CA GLU A 171 -14.11 -1.02 -8.64
C GLU A 171 -12.82 -0.51 -9.28
N TYR A 172 -12.71 -0.73 -10.58
CA TYR A 172 -11.63 -0.17 -11.39
C TYR A 172 -12.13 0.39 -12.71
N PHE A 173 -11.37 1.34 -13.25
CA PHE A 173 -11.59 1.95 -14.57
C PHE A 173 -10.28 2.01 -15.34
N THR A 174 -10.34 1.90 -16.65
CA THR A 174 -9.16 1.96 -17.52
C THR A 174 -9.31 3.00 -18.64
N ASP A 175 -8.18 3.44 -19.18
CA ASP A 175 -8.10 4.28 -20.38
C ASP A 175 -8.67 3.60 -21.65
N ARG A 176 -8.93 2.29 -21.58
CA ARG A 176 -9.57 1.50 -22.64
C ARG A 176 -11.10 1.43 -22.52
N ARG A 177 -11.69 2.25 -21.65
CA ARG A 177 -13.14 2.27 -21.36
C ARG A 177 -13.67 0.92 -20.81
N THR A 178 -12.81 0.11 -20.22
CA THR A 178 -13.21 -1.07 -19.46
C THR A 178 -13.30 -0.70 -17.98
N TYR A 179 -14.27 -1.28 -17.31
CA TYR A 179 -14.48 -1.14 -15.88
C TYR A 179 -14.89 -2.49 -15.29
N GLY A 180 -14.94 -2.57 -13.99
CA GLY A 180 -15.37 -3.79 -13.33
C GLY A 180 -15.19 -3.72 -11.83
N GLU A 181 -15.49 -4.85 -11.20
CA GLU A 181 -15.46 -5.02 -9.77
C GLU A 181 -14.25 -5.83 -9.33
N LEU A 182 -13.77 -5.54 -8.15
CA LEU A 182 -12.66 -6.20 -7.48
C LEU A 182 -13.15 -6.68 -6.11
N THR A 183 -12.94 -7.96 -5.81
CA THR A 183 -13.29 -8.52 -4.50
C THR A 183 -12.16 -9.41 -4.01
N PHE A 184 -11.68 -9.15 -2.77
CA PHE A 184 -10.61 -9.92 -2.14
C PHE A 184 -11.02 -10.25 -0.70
N VAL A 185 -11.19 -11.52 -0.40
CA VAL A 185 -11.73 -12.00 0.89
C VAL A 185 -10.74 -12.85 1.69
N GLU A 186 -9.70 -13.36 1.06
CA GLU A 186 -8.70 -14.19 1.71
C GLU A 186 -7.37 -13.46 1.81
N TRP A 187 -6.71 -13.55 2.94
CA TRP A 187 -5.46 -12.84 3.23
C TRP A 187 -4.39 -13.75 3.83
N SER A 188 -3.15 -13.48 3.44
CA SER A 188 -1.93 -14.04 4.06
C SER A 188 -0.90 -12.93 4.30
N PRO A 189 -0.19 -12.92 5.44
CA PRO A 189 0.90 -11.96 5.68
C PRO A 189 2.11 -12.21 4.77
N ARG A 190 2.17 -13.35 4.11
CA ARG A 190 3.30 -13.75 3.25
C ARG A 190 3.23 -13.10 1.89
N ARG A 191 4.39 -12.96 1.26
CA ARG A 191 4.52 -12.60 -0.14
C ARG A 191 4.91 -13.85 -0.94
N TYR A 192 4.22 -14.08 -2.04
CA TYR A 192 4.47 -15.21 -2.94
C TYR A 192 5.20 -14.73 -4.19
N GLY A 193 6.08 -15.57 -4.72
CA GLY A 193 6.90 -15.25 -5.89
C GLY A 193 6.12 -15.18 -7.21
N SER A 194 4.91 -15.76 -7.25
CA SER A 194 4.04 -15.74 -8.44
C SER A 194 2.56 -15.80 -8.05
N ALA A 195 1.67 -15.40 -8.97
CA ALA A 195 0.23 -15.53 -8.79
C ALA A 195 -0.18 -17.01 -8.66
N SER A 196 0.37 -17.89 -9.46
CA SER A 196 0.08 -19.33 -9.40
C SER A 196 0.44 -19.94 -8.04
N THR A 197 1.60 -19.57 -7.49
CA THR A 197 2.02 -20.01 -6.16
C THR A 197 1.07 -19.48 -5.07
N ALA A 198 0.67 -18.22 -5.18
CA ALA A 198 -0.28 -17.62 -4.24
C ALA A 198 -1.66 -18.27 -4.32
N LEU A 199 -2.16 -18.56 -5.53
CA LEU A 199 -3.47 -19.20 -5.73
C LEU A 199 -3.50 -20.65 -5.22
N ALA A 200 -2.38 -21.35 -5.27
CA ALA A 200 -2.26 -22.74 -4.80
C ALA A 200 -1.94 -22.88 -3.30
N ALA A 201 -1.57 -21.79 -2.62
CA ALA A 201 -1.17 -21.82 -1.22
C ALA A 201 -2.38 -22.07 -0.29
N THR A 202 -2.14 -22.73 0.85
CA THR A 202 -3.19 -23.11 1.81
C THR A 202 -3.19 -22.29 3.08
N ASP A 203 -2.26 -21.35 3.23
CA ASP A 203 -2.07 -20.51 4.42
C ASP A 203 -2.80 -19.15 4.36
N PHE A 204 -3.85 -19.08 3.57
CA PHE A 204 -4.75 -17.93 3.53
C PHE A 204 -5.87 -18.07 4.56
N ALA A 205 -6.20 -16.98 5.22
CA ALA A 205 -7.31 -16.89 6.15
C ALA A 205 -8.42 -16.01 5.59
N LEU A 206 -9.67 -16.39 5.85
CA LEU A 206 -10.86 -15.59 5.51
C LEU A 206 -11.04 -14.34 6.41
N VAL A 207 -10.08 -14.01 7.25
CA VAL A 207 -10.22 -12.94 8.24
C VAL A 207 -9.47 -11.71 7.79
N ALA A 208 -10.17 -10.60 7.74
CA ALA A 208 -9.55 -9.32 7.51
C ALA A 208 -8.59 -8.95 8.66
N PRO A 209 -7.30 -8.66 8.35
CA PRO A 209 -6.29 -8.39 9.38
C PRO A 209 -6.47 -7.06 10.11
N TYR A 210 -7.40 -6.24 9.68
CA TYR A 210 -7.64 -4.90 10.21
C TYR A 210 -8.77 -4.84 11.25
N ALA A 211 -9.38 -5.96 11.62
CA ALA A 211 -10.32 -5.97 12.74
C ALA A 211 -9.63 -5.42 13.98
N ALA A 212 -9.75 -4.12 14.19
CA ALA A 212 -9.41 -3.48 15.43
C ALA A 212 -10.55 -3.78 16.40
N SER A 213 -10.42 -4.84 17.16
CA SER A 213 -11.18 -5.05 18.38
C SER A 213 -10.59 -4.22 19.50
#